data_32a4d118bea3b9c83e0943f1cce71545
#
_entry.id   32a4d118bea3b9c83e0943f1cce71545
#
_cell.length_a   1.000
_cell.length_b   1.000
_cell.length_c   1.000
_cell.angle_alpha   90.00
_cell.angle_beta   90.00
_cell.angle_gamma   90.00
#
_symmetry.space_group_name_H-M   'P 1'
#
loop_
_entity.id
_entity.type
_entity.pdbx_description
1 polymer ?
#
loop_
_entity_poly.entity_id
_entity_poly.type
_entity_poly.pdbx_seq_one_letter_code
_entity_poly.pdbx_strand_id
1 'polypeptide(L)'
;TSEIANKNAHLLIRISDLHPATNEINLNFICPDWSLNRNPEFLYTLFVPDRASTTFPCFDQPDLKAQFKLQLKIPQAWKSVANRSVEKEEILDSIKTLNFKLTKPLPTYLFAFSAGKFDTISRTKNGKTCVLYHREKEEELHNNTDSIFSLLFHSIEWIEKYTGIPYPFEKYDLVAVPSFQYNGMEHPGATLYRASSLFLDAKPTQQQLLKRANLIAHETAHMWFGDMVTMPWFDEVWLKEVFANFIADKVVTPIFPEFNFDLQFLLAHYDIAYSVDRTSGANAIGQKLANMKDAGSLYGSIIYHKAPIVMRMLEQKTGESALQKGLQQYLSQNAYGNAGWQELIGILNTAQTDDLPRWSASWVQEAGRPHLKTTVDEKNMVIEQLDPFEKNRLWPQELDLAFSENGKITRQNIALNSIKEELKNVFSGGNPEWIYLNSKGKVYGFVELDSTSVHYFLNHFSSLTDDLLRASVLTDLTENLYENKLNTTEYL
;
A
#
# COMPACT_ATOMS: atom_id res chain seq x y z
N THR A 1 -19.04 -42.58 -12.23
CA THR A 1 -17.87 -41.79 -11.79
C THR A 1 -16.98 -41.55 -12.99
N SER A 2 -17.05 -40.36 -13.59
CA SER A 2 -16.16 -39.93 -14.65
C SER A 2 -14.73 -39.80 -14.08
N GLU A 3 -13.75 -40.36 -14.73
CA GLU A 3 -12.34 -40.15 -14.39
C GLU A 3 -11.98 -38.70 -14.69
N ILE A 4 -11.71 -37.94 -13.64
CA ILE A 4 -11.22 -36.57 -13.76
C ILE A 4 -9.71 -36.64 -13.95
N ALA A 5 -9.22 -36.22 -15.10
CA ALA A 5 -7.79 -36.14 -15.35
C ALA A 5 -7.20 -34.88 -14.69
N ASN A 6 -6.09 -35.04 -13.93
CA ASN A 6 -5.30 -33.92 -13.41
C ASN A 6 -4.07 -33.74 -14.33
N LYS A 7 -3.98 -32.59 -14.98
CA LYS A 7 -2.85 -32.23 -15.83
C LYS A 7 -2.47 -30.77 -15.64
N ASN A 8 -1.20 -30.54 -15.35
CA ASN A 8 -0.67 -29.17 -15.15
C ASN A 8 -1.47 -28.35 -14.11
N ALA A 9 -1.77 -28.96 -12.97
CA ALA A 9 -2.59 -28.38 -11.91
C ALA A 9 -4.05 -28.03 -12.32
N HIS A 10 -4.57 -28.63 -13.40
CA HIS A 10 -5.95 -28.47 -13.84
C HIS A 10 -6.71 -29.78 -13.69
N LEU A 11 -7.94 -29.70 -13.20
CA LEU A 11 -8.91 -30.78 -13.23
C LEU A 11 -9.69 -30.71 -14.56
N LEU A 12 -9.58 -31.71 -15.38
CA LEU A 12 -10.25 -31.77 -16.69
C LEU A 12 -11.58 -32.51 -16.56
N ILE A 13 -12.69 -31.78 -16.72
CA ILE A 13 -14.05 -32.32 -16.72
C ILE A 13 -14.57 -32.31 -18.15
N ARG A 14 -15.15 -33.45 -18.61
CA ARG A 14 -15.72 -33.52 -19.96
C ARG A 14 -16.96 -32.64 -20.05
N ILE A 15 -17.10 -31.88 -21.12
CA ILE A 15 -18.24 -30.99 -21.34
C ILE A 15 -19.56 -31.76 -21.39
N SER A 16 -19.56 -33.01 -21.82
CA SER A 16 -20.72 -33.90 -21.81
C SER A 16 -21.24 -34.24 -20.41
N ASP A 17 -20.40 -34.06 -19.39
CA ASP A 17 -20.72 -34.36 -17.99
C ASP A 17 -21.27 -33.14 -17.26
N LEU A 18 -21.36 -31.99 -17.96
CA LEU A 18 -21.83 -30.72 -17.41
C LEU A 18 -23.23 -30.38 -17.95
N HIS A 19 -24.07 -29.84 -17.08
CA HIS A 19 -25.37 -29.30 -17.46
C HIS A 19 -25.23 -27.83 -17.91
N PRO A 20 -26.09 -27.33 -18.82
CA PRO A 20 -26.01 -25.95 -19.30
C PRO A 20 -26.25 -24.85 -18.25
N ALA A 21 -26.77 -25.23 -17.08
CA ALA A 21 -27.08 -24.28 -16.00
C ALA A 21 -26.13 -24.46 -14.80
N THR A 22 -26.63 -24.93 -13.67
CA THR A 22 -25.86 -25.12 -12.43
C THR A 22 -25.37 -26.55 -12.33
N ASN A 23 -24.10 -26.71 -11.96
CA ASN A 23 -23.48 -27.99 -11.68
C ASN A 23 -23.00 -28.03 -10.23
N GLU A 24 -23.12 -29.19 -9.62
CA GLU A 24 -22.56 -29.47 -8.29
C GLU A 24 -21.39 -30.47 -8.47
N ILE A 25 -20.22 -30.11 -7.98
CA ILE A 25 -19.02 -30.94 -8.05
C ILE A 25 -18.59 -31.28 -6.62
N ASN A 26 -18.62 -32.56 -6.29
CA ASN A 26 -18.16 -33.08 -4.99
C ASN A 26 -16.75 -33.67 -5.17
N LEU A 27 -15.77 -33.08 -4.49
CA LEU A 27 -14.37 -33.49 -4.54
C LEU A 27 -13.94 -33.98 -3.14
N ASN A 28 -13.40 -35.20 -3.10
CA ASN A 28 -12.67 -35.68 -1.94
C ASN A 28 -11.18 -35.65 -2.27
N PHE A 29 -10.40 -34.97 -1.46
CA PHE A 29 -8.99 -34.77 -1.72
C PHE A 29 -8.15 -34.84 -0.45
N ILE A 30 -6.87 -35.15 -0.61
CA ILE A 30 -5.85 -35.03 0.41
C ILE A 30 -4.87 -33.98 -0.10
N CYS A 31 -4.58 -32.99 0.72
CA CYS A 31 -3.64 -31.95 0.37
C CYS A 31 -2.39 -31.98 1.26
N PRO A 32 -1.24 -31.55 0.75
CA PRO A 32 -0.10 -31.23 1.59
C PRO A 32 -0.38 -30.00 2.46
N ASP A 33 0.47 -29.74 3.43
CA ASP A 33 0.34 -28.60 4.32
C ASP A 33 1.21 -27.36 3.91
N TRP A 34 1.48 -27.23 2.64
CA TRP A 34 2.37 -26.17 2.12
C TRP A 34 1.88 -24.74 2.38
N SER A 35 0.58 -24.56 2.51
CA SER A 35 -0.05 -23.27 2.81
C SER A 35 -0.75 -23.23 4.18
N LEU A 36 -0.54 -24.28 4.98
CA LEU A 36 -0.92 -24.37 6.38
C LEU A 36 0.34 -24.23 7.25
N ASN A 37 0.59 -23.03 7.72
CA ASN A 37 1.68 -22.80 8.66
C ASN A 37 1.29 -23.37 10.01
N ARG A 38 1.87 -24.51 10.42
CA ARG A 38 1.46 -25.21 11.64
C ARG A 38 2.63 -25.68 12.50
N ASN A 39 2.36 -25.75 13.79
CA ASN A 39 3.17 -26.41 14.79
C ASN A 39 2.25 -27.19 15.76
N PRO A 40 2.75 -27.87 16.80
CA PRO A 40 1.92 -28.63 17.75
C PRO A 40 0.88 -27.78 18.51
N GLU A 41 0.98 -26.47 18.51
CA GLU A 41 0.16 -25.60 19.35
C GLU A 41 -0.82 -24.72 18.59
N PHE A 42 -0.51 -24.40 17.33
CA PHE A 42 -1.40 -23.62 16.47
C PHE A 42 -1.12 -23.84 14.98
N LEU A 43 -2.08 -23.43 14.16
CA LEU A 43 -1.95 -23.32 12.71
C LEU A 43 -2.67 -22.07 12.20
N TYR A 44 -2.25 -21.60 11.03
CA TYR A 44 -2.96 -20.60 10.26
C TYR A 44 -2.76 -20.83 8.76
N THR A 45 -3.74 -20.39 7.95
CA THR A 45 -3.64 -20.40 6.49
C THR A 45 -2.97 -19.15 5.99
N LEU A 46 -2.24 -19.26 4.86
CA LEU A 46 -1.67 -18.12 4.15
C LEU A 46 -1.64 -18.46 2.65
N PHE A 47 -2.67 -18.02 1.94
CA PHE A 47 -2.93 -18.40 0.55
C PHE A 47 -2.44 -17.38 -0.49
N VAL A 48 -1.98 -16.22 -0.06
CA VAL A 48 -1.41 -15.20 -0.96
C VAL A 48 -0.09 -15.69 -1.58
N PRO A 49 0.19 -15.48 -2.87
CA PRO A 49 -0.69 -14.90 -3.88
C PRO A 49 -1.62 -15.95 -4.56
N ASP A 50 -1.18 -17.22 -4.75
CA ASP A 50 -1.84 -18.27 -5.55
C ASP A 50 -1.73 -19.65 -4.89
N ARG A 51 -1.78 -19.68 -3.54
CA ARG A 51 -1.45 -20.88 -2.77
C ARG A 51 -2.67 -21.66 -2.28
N ALA A 52 -3.89 -21.17 -2.48
CA ALA A 52 -5.08 -21.89 -2.03
C ALA A 52 -5.25 -23.20 -2.79
N SER A 53 -4.91 -23.26 -4.08
CA SER A 53 -4.93 -24.46 -4.91
C SER A 53 -3.99 -25.57 -4.41
N THR A 54 -3.02 -25.25 -3.55
CA THR A 54 -2.18 -26.25 -2.88
C THR A 54 -2.87 -26.93 -1.69
N THR A 55 -4.00 -26.39 -1.25
CA THR A 55 -4.75 -26.87 -0.07
C THR A 55 -6.11 -27.46 -0.46
N PHE A 56 -6.80 -26.89 -1.44
CA PHE A 56 -8.06 -27.40 -1.96
C PHE A 56 -8.22 -27.03 -3.44
N PRO A 57 -9.01 -27.83 -4.21
CA PRO A 57 -9.29 -27.50 -5.61
C PRO A 57 -10.05 -26.18 -5.72
N CYS A 58 -9.45 -25.17 -6.40
CA CYS A 58 -10.03 -23.84 -6.56
C CYS A 58 -9.39 -23.10 -7.74
N PHE A 59 -9.93 -21.91 -8.01
CA PHE A 59 -9.33 -20.91 -8.90
C PHE A 59 -8.64 -19.87 -8.03
N ASP A 60 -7.34 -19.65 -8.23
CA ASP A 60 -6.58 -18.64 -7.49
C ASP A 60 -6.65 -17.23 -8.12
N GLN A 61 -7.29 -17.10 -9.29
CA GLN A 61 -7.50 -15.80 -9.92
C GLN A 61 -8.35 -14.88 -9.02
N PRO A 62 -7.89 -13.65 -8.74
CA PRO A 62 -8.57 -12.77 -7.79
C PRO A 62 -9.93 -12.23 -8.28
N ASP A 63 -10.18 -12.28 -9.60
CA ASP A 63 -11.46 -11.93 -10.21
C ASP A 63 -12.51 -13.05 -10.12
N LEU A 64 -12.09 -14.29 -9.85
CA LEU A 64 -12.98 -15.43 -9.65
C LEU A 64 -13.34 -15.58 -8.17
N LYS A 65 -14.05 -14.60 -7.62
CA LYS A 65 -14.50 -14.61 -6.23
C LYS A 65 -15.50 -15.71 -5.95
N ALA A 66 -15.39 -16.32 -4.78
CA ALA A 66 -16.30 -17.35 -4.29
C ALA A 66 -16.84 -17.04 -2.89
N GLN A 67 -17.94 -17.68 -2.54
CA GLN A 67 -18.43 -17.72 -1.16
C GLN A 67 -17.98 -19.04 -0.52
N PHE A 68 -17.40 -18.94 0.67
CA PHE A 68 -16.87 -20.09 1.41
C PHE A 68 -17.75 -20.43 2.60
N LYS A 69 -18.12 -21.70 2.72
CA LYS A 69 -18.73 -22.28 3.90
C LYS A 69 -17.78 -23.29 4.52
N LEU A 70 -17.15 -22.90 5.64
CA LEU A 70 -16.10 -23.67 6.29
C LEU A 70 -16.67 -24.54 7.42
N GLN A 71 -16.22 -25.77 7.50
CA GLN A 71 -16.34 -26.61 8.68
C GLN A 71 -14.94 -27.05 9.13
N LEU A 72 -14.62 -26.87 10.40
CA LEU A 72 -13.37 -27.34 11.00
C LEU A 72 -13.65 -28.37 12.11
N LYS A 73 -12.81 -29.39 12.14
CA LYS A 73 -12.71 -30.32 13.27
C LYS A 73 -11.36 -30.13 13.95
N ILE A 74 -11.38 -29.71 15.20
CA ILE A 74 -10.20 -29.35 15.97
C ILE A 74 -10.25 -29.98 17.36
N PRO A 75 -9.11 -30.11 18.09
CA PRO A 75 -9.11 -30.50 19.50
C PRO A 75 -10.04 -29.59 20.30
N GLN A 76 -10.78 -30.16 21.25
CA GLN A 76 -11.75 -29.42 22.07
C GLN A 76 -11.13 -28.21 22.79
N ALA A 77 -9.87 -28.33 23.26
CA ALA A 77 -9.16 -27.23 23.94
C ALA A 77 -8.69 -26.10 23.03
N TRP A 78 -8.76 -26.28 21.71
CA TRP A 78 -8.34 -25.25 20.75
C TRP A 78 -9.45 -24.25 20.50
N LYS A 79 -9.05 -23.00 20.24
CA LYS A 79 -9.93 -21.96 19.67
C LYS A 79 -9.66 -21.83 18.18
N SER A 80 -10.65 -21.35 17.44
CA SER A 80 -10.50 -21.07 16.01
C SER A 80 -11.20 -19.79 15.63
N VAL A 81 -10.64 -19.14 14.63
CA VAL A 81 -11.17 -17.95 13.97
C VAL A 81 -11.10 -18.15 12.46
N ALA A 82 -12.10 -17.65 11.74
CA ALA A 82 -12.14 -17.64 10.27
C ALA A 82 -12.82 -16.34 9.80
N ASN A 83 -12.96 -16.16 8.49
CA ASN A 83 -13.57 -14.97 7.90
C ASN A 83 -14.96 -14.62 8.44
N ARG A 84 -15.72 -15.60 8.94
CA ARG A 84 -17.07 -15.41 9.50
C ARG A 84 -17.18 -15.99 10.90
N SER A 85 -18.23 -15.62 11.61
CA SER A 85 -18.54 -16.18 12.94
C SER A 85 -18.93 -17.64 12.84
N VAL A 86 -18.73 -18.37 13.95
CA VAL A 86 -19.26 -19.72 14.12
C VAL A 86 -20.78 -19.65 14.17
N GLU A 87 -21.43 -20.45 13.33
CA GLU A 87 -22.88 -20.63 13.28
C GLU A 87 -23.34 -21.76 14.22
N LYS A 88 -22.56 -22.84 14.25
CA LYS A 88 -22.85 -24.03 15.06
C LYS A 88 -21.57 -24.67 15.58
N GLU A 89 -21.57 -25.00 16.85
CA GLU A 89 -20.50 -25.75 17.52
C GLU A 89 -21.07 -27.07 18.09
N GLU A 90 -20.35 -28.16 17.85
CA GLU A 90 -20.66 -29.49 18.40
C GLU A 90 -19.39 -30.08 19.00
N ILE A 91 -19.51 -30.68 20.17
CA ILE A 91 -18.40 -31.36 20.85
C ILE A 91 -18.77 -32.83 20.99
N LEU A 92 -17.92 -33.68 20.46
CA LEU A 92 -18.02 -35.13 20.63
C LEU A 92 -16.66 -35.67 21.04
N ASP A 93 -16.62 -36.36 22.14
CA ASP A 93 -15.39 -36.82 22.78
C ASP A 93 -14.42 -35.65 23.03
N SER A 94 -13.24 -35.69 22.45
CA SER A 94 -12.23 -34.64 22.55
C SER A 94 -12.12 -33.73 21.29
N ILE A 95 -13.08 -33.86 20.39
CA ILE A 95 -13.12 -33.14 19.10
C ILE A 95 -14.26 -32.13 19.11
N LYS A 96 -13.94 -30.92 18.70
CA LYS A 96 -14.87 -29.83 18.48
C LYS A 96 -15.06 -29.63 16.98
N THR A 97 -16.32 -29.70 16.52
CA THR A 97 -16.73 -29.40 15.15
C THR A 97 -17.35 -28.01 15.10
N LEU A 98 -16.72 -27.09 14.33
CA LEU A 98 -17.15 -25.72 14.13
C LEU A 98 -17.69 -25.57 12.71
N ASN A 99 -18.93 -25.12 12.57
CA ASN A 99 -19.50 -24.71 11.28
C ASN A 99 -19.53 -23.19 11.26
N PHE A 100 -18.91 -22.59 10.26
CA PHE A 100 -18.88 -21.14 10.10
C PHE A 100 -19.98 -20.67 9.12
N LYS A 101 -20.46 -19.45 9.32
CA LYS A 101 -21.40 -18.81 8.39
C LYS A 101 -20.79 -18.66 7.00
N LEU A 102 -21.63 -18.61 5.97
CA LEU A 102 -21.21 -18.35 4.58
C LEU A 102 -20.57 -16.97 4.44
N THR A 103 -19.42 -16.87 3.75
CA THR A 103 -18.73 -15.60 3.52
C THR A 103 -19.46 -14.71 2.52
N LYS A 104 -19.12 -13.43 2.48
CA LYS A 104 -19.30 -12.61 1.27
C LYS A 104 -18.40 -13.17 0.15
N PRO A 105 -18.61 -12.79 -1.13
CA PRO A 105 -17.69 -13.16 -2.18
C PRO A 105 -16.28 -12.65 -1.88
N LEU A 106 -15.30 -13.56 -1.88
CA LEU A 106 -13.88 -13.30 -1.61
C LEU A 106 -13.02 -14.02 -2.65
N PRO A 107 -11.87 -13.47 -3.06
CA PRO A 107 -10.85 -14.23 -3.75
C PRO A 107 -10.23 -15.25 -2.79
N THR A 108 -9.65 -16.30 -3.32
CA THR A 108 -9.09 -17.40 -2.53
C THR A 108 -7.98 -16.97 -1.58
N TYR A 109 -7.16 -15.98 -1.97
CA TYR A 109 -6.06 -15.51 -1.13
C TYR A 109 -6.51 -14.82 0.16
N LEU A 110 -7.78 -14.36 0.23
CA LEU A 110 -8.41 -13.77 1.43
C LEU A 110 -9.20 -14.80 2.27
N PHE A 111 -9.43 -15.98 1.74
CA PHE A 111 -10.02 -17.04 2.55
C PHE A 111 -9.05 -17.51 3.61
N ALA A 112 -9.48 -17.47 4.88
CA ALA A 112 -8.57 -17.73 5.98
C ALA A 112 -9.24 -18.40 7.17
N PHE A 113 -8.44 -19.18 7.87
CA PHE A 113 -8.73 -19.64 9.22
C PHE A 113 -7.44 -19.84 10.03
N SER A 114 -7.57 -19.67 11.33
CA SER A 114 -6.53 -20.02 12.29
C SER A 114 -7.14 -20.87 13.40
N ALA A 115 -6.38 -21.80 13.95
CA ALA A 115 -6.80 -22.64 15.07
C ALA A 115 -5.62 -22.94 15.97
N GLY A 116 -5.84 -23.03 17.29
CA GLY A 116 -4.76 -23.32 18.22
C GLY A 116 -5.11 -23.07 19.68
N LYS A 117 -4.09 -23.18 20.51
CA LYS A 117 -4.12 -22.83 21.94
C LYS A 117 -3.98 -21.31 22.09
N PHE A 118 -5.01 -20.59 21.63
CA PHE A 118 -5.10 -19.14 21.78
C PHE A 118 -5.90 -18.77 23.03
N ASP A 119 -5.49 -17.71 23.69
CA ASP A 119 -6.33 -16.94 24.58
C ASP A 119 -7.04 -15.82 23.80
N THR A 120 -8.07 -15.24 24.40
CA THR A 120 -8.87 -14.21 23.69
C THR A 120 -9.22 -13.07 24.62
N ILE A 121 -9.10 -11.86 24.10
CA ILE A 121 -9.62 -10.64 24.72
C ILE A 121 -10.57 -9.98 23.73
N SER A 122 -11.69 -9.47 24.22
CA SER A 122 -12.64 -8.75 23.39
C SER A 122 -12.88 -7.34 23.89
N ARG A 123 -13.20 -6.44 22.97
CA ARG A 123 -13.68 -5.08 23.26
C ARG A 123 -14.83 -4.75 22.34
N THR A 124 -15.77 -3.98 22.85
CA THR A 124 -16.93 -3.52 22.08
C THR A 124 -16.98 -2.00 22.09
N LYS A 125 -17.14 -1.41 20.90
CA LYS A 125 -17.38 0.03 20.71
C LYS A 125 -18.41 0.25 19.62
N ASN A 126 -19.40 1.10 19.85
CA ASN A 126 -20.45 1.44 18.90
C ASN A 126 -21.17 0.20 18.31
N GLY A 127 -21.41 -0.83 19.11
CA GLY A 127 -22.06 -2.08 18.71
C GLY A 127 -21.18 -3.05 17.90
N LYS A 128 -19.92 -2.68 17.62
CA LYS A 128 -18.94 -3.57 16.98
C LYS A 128 -18.10 -4.25 18.04
N THR A 129 -18.09 -5.57 18.07
CA THR A 129 -17.23 -6.37 18.94
C THR A 129 -16.06 -6.92 18.13
N CYS A 130 -14.84 -6.66 18.59
CA CYS A 130 -13.60 -7.19 18.02
C CYS A 130 -12.94 -8.11 19.03
N VAL A 131 -12.36 -9.20 18.55
CA VAL A 131 -11.68 -10.20 19.39
C VAL A 131 -10.20 -10.28 18.98
N LEU A 132 -9.33 -10.22 19.95
CA LEU A 132 -7.89 -10.47 19.77
C LEU A 132 -7.57 -11.89 20.25
N TYR A 133 -7.14 -12.73 19.32
CA TYR A 133 -6.60 -14.07 19.58
C TYR A 133 -5.08 -13.93 19.78
N HIS A 134 -4.57 -14.39 20.91
CA HIS A 134 -3.18 -14.18 21.30
C HIS A 134 -2.60 -15.36 22.07
N ARG A 135 -1.30 -15.32 22.29
CA ARG A 135 -0.55 -16.27 23.13
C ARG A 135 0.42 -15.54 24.08
N GLU A 136 0.22 -14.24 24.22
CA GLU A 136 1.08 -13.36 25.01
C GLU A 136 0.78 -13.49 26.51
N LYS A 137 1.78 -13.15 27.33
CA LYS A 137 1.67 -13.16 28.78
C LYS A 137 0.89 -11.95 29.29
N GLU A 138 0.43 -12.03 30.54
CA GLU A 138 -0.41 -10.99 31.17
C GLU A 138 0.25 -9.61 31.19
N GLU A 139 1.58 -9.53 31.38
CA GLU A 139 2.33 -8.27 31.39
C GLU A 139 2.27 -7.56 30.03
N GLU A 140 2.50 -8.30 28.94
CA GLU A 140 2.44 -7.78 27.58
C GLU A 140 1.02 -7.32 27.22
N LEU A 141 0.01 -8.04 27.67
CA LEU A 141 -1.39 -7.71 27.49
C LEU A 141 -1.76 -6.40 28.20
N HIS A 142 -1.37 -6.25 29.46
CA HIS A 142 -1.66 -5.07 30.25
C HIS A 142 -1.17 -3.79 29.58
N ASN A 143 0.02 -3.82 29.00
CA ASN A 143 0.65 -2.65 28.40
C ASN A 143 0.13 -2.30 26.99
N ASN A 144 -0.51 -3.23 26.30
CA ASN A 144 -0.76 -3.10 24.86
C ASN A 144 -2.24 -3.17 24.46
N THR A 145 -3.06 -3.95 25.16
CA THR A 145 -4.41 -4.32 24.73
C THR A 145 -5.30 -3.11 24.44
N ASP A 146 -5.40 -2.17 25.37
CA ASP A 146 -6.29 -1.01 25.21
C ASP A 146 -5.84 -0.10 24.08
N SER A 147 -4.54 0.04 23.87
CA SER A 147 -3.98 0.81 22.74
C SER A 147 -4.27 0.14 21.40
N ILE A 148 -4.12 -1.20 21.30
CA ILE A 148 -4.43 -1.96 20.08
C ILE A 148 -5.90 -1.76 19.68
N PHE A 149 -6.83 -1.96 20.61
CA PHE A 149 -8.26 -1.79 20.33
C PHE A 149 -8.65 -0.33 20.05
N SER A 150 -8.04 0.63 20.76
CA SER A 150 -8.26 2.06 20.51
C SER A 150 -7.87 2.44 19.09
N LEU A 151 -6.69 2.01 18.63
CA LEU A 151 -6.20 2.24 17.27
C LEU A 151 -7.08 1.56 16.22
N LEU A 152 -7.51 0.32 16.47
CA LEU A 152 -8.40 -0.40 15.56
C LEU A 152 -9.75 0.31 15.40
N PHE A 153 -10.42 0.63 16.51
CA PHE A 153 -11.71 1.33 16.45
C PHE A 153 -11.60 2.72 15.85
N HIS A 154 -10.51 3.46 16.14
CA HIS A 154 -10.24 4.75 15.51
C HIS A 154 -10.09 4.59 13.98
N SER A 155 -9.34 3.60 13.53
CA SER A 155 -9.12 3.33 12.11
C SER A 155 -10.45 3.00 11.41
N ILE A 156 -11.26 2.11 11.99
CA ILE A 156 -12.58 1.77 11.43
C ILE A 156 -13.47 3.02 11.32
N GLU A 157 -13.61 3.78 12.40
CA GLU A 157 -14.48 4.98 12.44
C GLU A 157 -14.01 6.05 11.44
N TRP A 158 -12.70 6.26 11.35
CA TRP A 158 -12.13 7.24 10.43
C TRP A 158 -12.39 6.83 8.97
N ILE A 159 -12.14 5.55 8.63
CA ILE A 159 -12.32 5.06 7.25
C ILE A 159 -13.80 5.02 6.87
N GLU A 160 -14.70 4.59 7.77
CA GLU A 160 -16.16 4.67 7.54
C GLU A 160 -16.60 6.11 7.19
N LYS A 161 -16.07 7.10 7.92
CA LYS A 161 -16.35 8.52 7.66
C LYS A 161 -15.76 9.00 6.34
N TYR A 162 -14.52 8.60 6.03
CA TYR A 162 -13.82 9.02 4.83
C TYR A 162 -14.46 8.42 3.56
N THR A 163 -14.79 7.14 3.60
CA THR A 163 -15.38 6.43 2.46
C THR A 163 -16.89 6.61 2.33
N GLY A 164 -17.58 6.99 3.40
CA GLY A 164 -19.04 6.99 3.47
C GLY A 164 -19.66 5.60 3.47
N ILE A 165 -18.87 4.53 3.59
CA ILE A 165 -19.29 3.14 3.55
C ILE A 165 -19.01 2.49 4.91
N PRO A 166 -20.03 1.93 5.60
CA PRO A 166 -19.82 1.20 6.84
C PRO A 166 -18.84 0.03 6.66
N TYR A 167 -18.22 -0.42 7.75
CA TYR A 167 -17.34 -1.57 7.74
C TYR A 167 -17.97 -2.75 6.96
N PRO A 168 -17.32 -3.26 5.89
CA PRO A 168 -18.01 -4.07 4.88
C PRO A 168 -18.24 -5.54 5.27
N PHE A 169 -17.62 -6.00 6.39
CA PHE A 169 -17.71 -7.39 6.81
C PHE A 169 -18.42 -7.54 8.16
N GLU A 170 -18.71 -8.79 8.59
CA GLU A 170 -19.46 -9.07 9.81
C GLU A 170 -18.68 -8.71 11.08
N LYS A 171 -17.37 -8.97 11.09
CA LYS A 171 -16.51 -8.83 12.26
C LYS A 171 -15.09 -8.46 11.87
N TYR A 172 -14.35 -7.87 12.80
CA TYR A 172 -12.92 -7.67 12.70
C TYR A 172 -12.25 -8.36 13.89
N ASP A 173 -11.70 -9.54 13.67
CA ASP A 173 -10.89 -10.21 14.70
C ASP A 173 -9.41 -10.14 14.32
N LEU A 174 -8.58 -9.95 15.34
CA LEU A 174 -7.12 -9.87 15.21
C LEU A 174 -6.53 -11.19 15.71
N VAL A 175 -5.54 -11.70 14.98
CA VAL A 175 -4.79 -12.90 15.39
C VAL A 175 -3.32 -12.53 15.50
N ALA A 176 -2.81 -12.51 16.73
CA ALA A 176 -1.38 -12.29 16.98
C ALA A 176 -0.61 -13.60 16.81
N VAL A 177 0.16 -13.69 15.74
CA VAL A 177 0.95 -14.88 15.38
C VAL A 177 2.40 -14.66 15.80
N PRO A 178 2.99 -15.52 16.68
CA PRO A 178 4.33 -15.29 17.23
C PRO A 178 5.44 -15.16 16.19
N SER A 179 5.41 -15.95 15.14
CA SER A 179 6.46 -15.99 14.10
C SER A 179 5.88 -15.75 12.70
N PHE A 180 5.02 -14.73 12.57
CA PHE A 180 4.43 -14.41 11.29
C PHE A 180 5.47 -13.84 10.33
N GLN A 181 5.49 -14.31 9.07
CA GLN A 181 6.50 -13.90 8.08
C GLN A 181 6.31 -12.46 7.58
N TYR A 182 5.06 -11.94 7.59
CA TYR A 182 4.74 -10.55 7.30
C TYR A 182 4.51 -9.76 8.59
N ASN A 183 4.27 -8.46 8.50
CA ASN A 183 3.84 -7.68 9.65
C ASN A 183 2.33 -7.83 9.88
N GLY A 184 1.54 -7.84 8.80
CA GLY A 184 0.11 -8.08 8.79
C GLY A 184 -0.34 -8.88 7.58
N MET A 185 -1.59 -9.34 7.60
CA MET A 185 -2.30 -9.90 6.46
C MET A 185 -3.79 -9.69 6.65
N GLU A 186 -4.38 -9.03 5.69
CA GLU A 186 -5.69 -8.39 5.72
C GLU A 186 -6.90 -9.33 5.63
N HIS A 187 -6.80 -10.58 6.02
CA HIS A 187 -7.94 -11.51 5.89
C HIS A 187 -9.20 -10.96 6.57
N PRO A 188 -10.32 -10.72 5.84
CA PRO A 188 -11.56 -10.22 6.45
C PRO A 188 -12.04 -11.08 7.61
N GLY A 189 -12.26 -10.46 8.77
CA GLY A 189 -12.73 -11.14 9.96
C GLY A 189 -11.71 -12.04 10.69
N ALA A 190 -10.49 -12.18 10.16
CA ALA A 190 -9.42 -12.99 10.74
C ALA A 190 -8.04 -12.41 10.37
N THR A 191 -7.87 -11.11 10.58
CA THR A 191 -6.65 -10.38 10.21
C THR A 191 -5.46 -10.86 11.03
N LEU A 192 -4.41 -11.32 10.36
CA LEU A 192 -3.21 -11.80 11.02
C LEU A 192 -2.22 -10.64 11.25
N TYR A 193 -1.58 -10.66 12.40
CA TYR A 193 -0.52 -9.72 12.75
C TYR A 193 0.67 -10.47 13.33
N ARG A 194 1.87 -10.01 13.03
CA ARG A 194 3.05 -10.44 13.78
C ARG A 194 2.93 -9.97 15.22
N ALA A 195 2.99 -10.90 16.19
CA ALA A 195 2.80 -10.58 17.60
C ALA A 195 3.72 -9.44 18.06
N SER A 196 5.02 -9.47 17.72
CA SER A 196 5.99 -8.43 18.06
C SER A 196 5.75 -7.06 17.42
N SER A 197 4.87 -6.97 16.42
CA SER A 197 4.46 -5.68 15.82
C SER A 197 3.24 -5.08 16.53
N LEU A 198 2.46 -5.89 17.25
CA LEU A 198 1.32 -5.43 18.08
C LEU A 198 1.73 -5.19 19.53
N PHE A 199 2.47 -6.13 20.11
CA PHE A 199 2.88 -6.09 21.51
C PHE A 199 4.27 -5.47 21.61
N LEU A 200 4.31 -4.22 22.01
CA LEU A 200 5.52 -3.44 22.20
C LEU A 200 6.01 -3.55 23.64
N ASP A 201 7.30 -3.31 23.85
CA ASP A 201 7.91 -3.27 25.17
C ASP A 201 7.23 -2.23 26.09
N ALA A 202 7.47 -2.33 27.39
CA ALA A 202 6.87 -1.42 28.37
C ALA A 202 7.21 0.08 28.18
N LYS A 203 8.29 0.37 27.46
CA LYS A 203 8.73 1.75 27.13
C LYS A 203 9.03 1.86 25.63
N PRO A 204 8.00 1.81 24.76
CA PRO A 204 8.21 1.91 23.33
C PRO A 204 8.65 3.33 22.94
N THR A 205 9.47 3.44 21.92
CA THR A 205 9.79 4.71 21.29
C THR A 205 8.56 5.26 20.54
N GLN A 206 8.51 6.57 20.32
CA GLN A 206 7.46 7.20 19.51
C GLN A 206 7.37 6.57 18.11
N GLN A 207 8.51 6.24 17.52
CA GLN A 207 8.56 5.58 16.21
C GLN A 207 7.95 4.16 16.23
N GLN A 208 8.09 3.41 17.32
CA GLN A 208 7.44 2.11 17.46
C GLN A 208 5.92 2.27 17.62
N LEU A 209 5.47 3.27 18.37
CA LEU A 209 4.04 3.59 18.50
C LEU A 209 3.42 3.98 17.16
N LEU A 210 4.09 4.84 16.39
CA LEU A 210 3.66 5.24 15.05
C LEU A 210 3.61 4.03 14.09
N LYS A 211 4.64 3.17 14.08
CA LYS A 211 4.67 1.98 13.23
C LYS A 211 3.54 1.01 13.55
N ARG A 212 3.21 0.79 14.83
CA ARG A 212 2.06 -0.03 15.24
C ARG A 212 0.75 0.58 14.79
N ALA A 213 0.57 1.89 14.98
CA ALA A 213 -0.65 2.59 14.57
C ALA A 213 -0.84 2.51 13.04
N ASN A 214 0.24 2.75 12.29
CA ASN A 214 0.22 2.66 10.84
C ASN A 214 -0.10 1.24 10.37
N LEU A 215 0.50 0.20 10.97
CA LEU A 215 0.20 -1.19 10.64
C LEU A 215 -1.29 -1.52 10.86
N ILE A 216 -1.86 -1.17 12.02
CA ILE A 216 -3.28 -1.44 12.31
C ILE A 216 -4.18 -0.68 11.33
N ALA A 217 -3.87 0.58 11.02
CA ALA A 217 -4.63 1.37 10.06
C ALA A 217 -4.53 0.81 8.64
N HIS A 218 -3.34 0.34 8.22
CA HIS A 218 -3.08 -0.30 6.93
C HIS A 218 -3.94 -1.56 6.73
N GLU A 219 -3.87 -2.52 7.68
CA GLU A 219 -4.68 -3.74 7.59
C GLU A 219 -6.19 -3.44 7.67
N THR A 220 -6.57 -2.37 8.38
CA THR A 220 -7.96 -1.94 8.44
C THR A 220 -8.42 -1.33 7.11
N ALA A 221 -7.57 -0.56 6.44
CA ALA A 221 -7.89 0.06 5.15
C ALA A 221 -8.11 -0.99 4.05
N HIS A 222 -7.40 -2.09 4.10
CA HIS A 222 -7.58 -3.20 3.17
C HIS A 222 -9.02 -3.74 3.16
N MET A 223 -9.77 -3.65 4.25
CA MET A 223 -11.17 -4.11 4.27
C MET A 223 -12.03 -3.45 3.18
N TRP A 224 -11.75 -2.19 2.84
CA TRP A 224 -12.39 -1.50 1.72
C TRP A 224 -11.57 -1.64 0.44
N PHE A 225 -10.22 -1.46 0.53
CA PHE A 225 -9.29 -1.39 -0.59
C PHE A 225 -8.44 -2.65 -0.67
N GLY A 226 -8.90 -3.64 -1.41
CA GLY A 226 -8.30 -4.97 -1.56
C GLY A 226 -9.29 -6.09 -1.29
N ASP A 227 -10.12 -5.97 -0.25
CA ASP A 227 -11.04 -7.01 0.19
C ASP A 227 -12.45 -6.80 -0.37
N MET A 228 -13.10 -5.67 -0.05
CA MET A 228 -14.41 -5.36 -0.65
C MET A 228 -14.27 -5.12 -2.14
N VAL A 229 -13.34 -4.27 -2.56
CA VAL A 229 -12.99 -4.09 -3.97
C VAL A 229 -11.59 -4.64 -4.19
N THR A 230 -11.47 -5.69 -4.99
CA THR A 230 -10.22 -6.41 -5.24
C THR A 230 -9.72 -6.09 -6.65
N MET A 231 -8.39 -6.07 -6.84
CA MET A 231 -7.80 -5.98 -8.19
C MET A 231 -8.29 -7.13 -9.09
N PRO A 232 -8.45 -6.91 -10.41
CA PRO A 232 -8.86 -7.97 -11.34
C PRO A 232 -7.76 -9.02 -11.57
N TRP A 233 -6.48 -8.61 -11.48
CA TRP A 233 -5.34 -9.48 -11.63
C TRP A 233 -4.19 -9.04 -10.74
N PHE A 234 -3.25 -9.93 -10.40
CA PHE A 234 -2.15 -9.64 -9.47
C PHE A 234 -1.10 -8.65 -10.01
N ASP A 235 -1.10 -8.32 -11.30
CA ASP A 235 -0.25 -7.23 -11.82
C ASP A 235 -0.66 -5.85 -11.26
N GLU A 236 -1.88 -5.73 -10.75
CA GLU A 236 -2.37 -4.55 -10.02
C GLU A 236 -2.35 -4.70 -8.49
N VAL A 237 -1.63 -5.69 -7.93
CA VAL A 237 -1.51 -5.87 -6.48
C VAL A 237 -0.96 -4.63 -5.78
N TRP A 238 -0.12 -3.86 -6.49
CA TRP A 238 0.43 -2.59 -5.99
C TRP A 238 -0.66 -1.60 -5.57
N LEU A 239 -1.81 -1.64 -6.23
CA LEU A 239 -2.91 -0.70 -6.01
C LEU A 239 -3.52 -0.85 -4.61
N LYS A 240 -3.77 -2.09 -4.16
CA LYS A 240 -4.30 -2.32 -2.80
C LYS A 240 -3.31 -1.87 -1.74
N GLU A 241 -2.00 -2.12 -1.94
CA GLU A 241 -0.95 -1.70 -1.02
C GLU A 241 -0.82 -0.18 -0.93
N VAL A 242 -0.89 0.49 -2.09
CA VAL A 242 -0.82 1.95 -2.16
C VAL A 242 -2.04 2.60 -1.49
N PHE A 243 -3.24 2.09 -1.75
CA PHE A 243 -4.44 2.59 -1.08
C PHE A 243 -4.36 2.39 0.44
N ALA A 244 -3.96 1.20 0.89
CA ALA A 244 -3.86 0.89 2.31
C ALA A 244 -2.84 1.82 3.01
N ASN A 245 -1.67 2.03 2.42
CA ASN A 245 -0.67 2.96 2.95
C ASN A 245 -1.16 4.41 2.94
N PHE A 246 -1.76 4.87 1.84
CA PHE A 246 -2.29 6.22 1.71
C PHE A 246 -3.37 6.54 2.74
N ILE A 247 -4.29 5.60 2.96
CA ILE A 247 -5.36 5.75 3.97
C ILE A 247 -4.78 5.64 5.38
N ALA A 248 -3.85 4.72 5.63
CA ALA A 248 -3.19 4.59 6.92
C ALA A 248 -2.48 5.88 7.34
N ASP A 249 -1.73 6.52 6.44
CA ASP A 249 -1.09 7.81 6.69
C ASP A 249 -2.12 8.86 7.12
N LYS A 250 -3.25 8.96 6.41
CA LYS A 250 -4.33 9.90 6.76
C LYS A 250 -5.00 9.59 8.11
N VAL A 251 -5.15 8.32 8.45
CA VAL A 251 -5.71 7.86 9.75
C VAL A 251 -4.78 8.22 10.90
N VAL A 252 -3.47 8.02 10.74
CA VAL A 252 -2.52 8.19 11.86
C VAL A 252 -2.03 9.62 12.05
N THR A 253 -2.02 10.43 10.99
CA THR A 253 -1.55 11.83 11.05
C THR A 253 -2.19 12.63 12.20
N PRO A 254 -3.50 12.63 12.44
CA PRO A 254 -4.10 13.38 13.54
C PRO A 254 -3.83 12.77 14.93
N ILE A 255 -3.37 11.51 15.01
CA ILE A 255 -3.02 10.86 16.29
C ILE A 255 -1.63 11.28 16.77
N PHE A 256 -0.73 11.60 15.84
CA PHE A 256 0.68 11.90 16.11
C PHE A 256 1.07 13.28 15.55
N PRO A 257 0.48 14.38 16.05
CA PRO A 257 0.70 15.72 15.50
C PRO A 257 2.14 16.25 15.69
N GLU A 258 2.95 15.61 16.54
CA GLU A 258 4.35 15.93 16.77
C GLU A 258 5.28 15.48 15.63
N PHE A 259 4.80 14.58 14.74
CA PHE A 259 5.59 14.12 13.61
C PHE A 259 5.37 15.00 12.37
N ASN A 260 6.47 15.32 11.68
CA ASN A 260 6.41 15.87 10.34
C ASN A 260 6.25 14.73 9.33
N PHE A 261 5.00 14.43 8.95
CA PHE A 261 4.69 13.31 8.05
C PHE A 261 5.22 13.50 6.63
N ASP A 262 5.35 14.73 6.14
CA ASP A 262 5.97 14.99 4.83
C ASP A 262 7.47 14.68 4.86
N LEU A 263 8.16 15.04 5.92
CA LEU A 263 9.56 14.69 6.14
C LEU A 263 9.74 13.15 6.28
N GLN A 264 8.90 12.50 7.08
CA GLN A 264 8.94 11.04 7.24
C GLN A 264 8.71 10.32 5.92
N PHE A 265 7.76 10.81 5.12
CA PHE A 265 7.45 10.23 3.81
C PHE A 265 8.61 10.40 2.83
N LEU A 266 9.22 11.57 2.76
CA LEU A 266 10.40 11.82 1.94
C LEU A 266 11.51 10.82 2.28
N LEU A 267 11.88 10.74 3.56
CA LEU A 267 12.96 9.86 4.04
C LEU A 267 12.65 8.37 3.88
N ALA A 268 11.38 7.97 3.94
CA ALA A 268 10.99 6.58 3.81
C ALA A 268 10.93 6.09 2.36
N HIS A 269 10.68 6.97 1.39
CA HIS A 269 10.32 6.52 0.05
C HIS A 269 11.28 6.96 -1.06
N TYR A 270 11.79 8.20 -1.04
CA TYR A 270 12.46 8.75 -2.21
C TYR A 270 13.78 8.08 -2.52
N ASP A 271 14.69 7.94 -1.56
CA ASP A 271 16.00 7.32 -1.79
C ASP A 271 15.88 5.88 -2.30
N ILE A 272 14.92 5.12 -1.75
CA ILE A 272 14.70 3.73 -2.14
C ILE A 272 14.11 3.66 -3.56
N ALA A 273 13.15 4.50 -3.90
CA ALA A 273 12.58 4.57 -5.25
C ALA A 273 13.64 5.01 -6.26
N TYR A 274 14.43 6.03 -5.94
CA TYR A 274 15.52 6.52 -6.78
C TYR A 274 16.62 5.48 -7.00
N SER A 275 16.93 4.65 -5.99
CA SER A 275 17.93 3.59 -6.13
C SER A 275 17.62 2.58 -7.24
N VAL A 276 16.36 2.41 -7.59
CA VAL A 276 15.92 1.59 -8.73
C VAL A 276 15.83 2.43 -10.02
N ASP A 277 15.13 3.56 -9.97
CA ASP A 277 14.80 4.34 -11.16
C ASP A 277 16.01 5.02 -11.85
N ARG A 278 17.14 5.21 -11.15
CA ARG A 278 18.40 5.69 -11.76
C ARG A 278 19.18 4.62 -12.50
N THR A 279 18.76 3.35 -12.45
CA THR A 279 19.51 2.23 -13.04
C THR A 279 18.86 1.72 -14.31
N SER A 280 19.62 0.94 -15.10
CA SER A 280 19.09 0.23 -16.26
C SER A 280 18.03 -0.83 -15.90
N GLY A 281 17.90 -1.18 -14.61
CA GLY A 281 16.87 -2.08 -14.07
C GLY A 281 15.58 -1.36 -13.69
N ALA A 282 15.43 -0.07 -13.99
CA ALA A 282 14.20 0.66 -13.75
C ALA A 282 12.99 -0.03 -14.36
N ASN A 283 11.91 -0.14 -13.60
CA ASN A 283 10.67 -0.76 -14.05
C ASN A 283 9.46 0.12 -13.73
N ALA A 284 8.37 -0.09 -14.47
CA ALA A 284 7.12 0.61 -14.25
C ALA A 284 6.44 0.16 -12.95
N ILE A 285 5.52 0.97 -12.42
CA ILE A 285 4.65 0.55 -11.32
C ILE A 285 3.70 -0.56 -11.81
N GLY A 286 3.03 -0.33 -12.94
CA GLY A 286 2.17 -1.30 -13.63
C GLY A 286 3.01 -2.28 -14.42
N GLN A 287 3.37 -3.41 -13.84
CA GLN A 287 4.13 -4.48 -14.48
C GLN A 287 3.19 -5.57 -14.94
N LYS A 288 3.37 -6.07 -16.15
CA LYS A 288 2.55 -7.17 -16.68
C LYS A 288 2.92 -8.49 -16.02
N LEU A 289 1.93 -9.22 -15.56
CA LEU A 289 2.06 -10.55 -14.99
C LEU A 289 1.37 -11.58 -15.89
N ALA A 290 2.16 -12.43 -16.55
CA ALA A 290 1.62 -13.47 -17.42
C ALA A 290 1.16 -14.71 -16.64
N ASN A 291 1.75 -14.98 -15.48
CA ASN A 291 1.45 -16.15 -14.65
C ASN A 291 1.51 -15.79 -13.17
N MET A 292 0.50 -16.17 -12.39
CA MET A 292 0.44 -15.91 -10.95
C MET A 292 1.61 -16.49 -10.15
N LYS A 293 2.24 -17.57 -10.62
CA LYS A 293 3.47 -18.13 -10.01
C LYS A 293 4.59 -17.10 -9.89
N ASP A 294 4.60 -16.11 -10.77
CA ASP A 294 5.61 -15.06 -10.83
C ASP A 294 5.18 -13.82 -10.01
N ALA A 295 3.99 -13.82 -9.40
CA ALA A 295 3.45 -12.68 -8.65
C ALA A 295 4.38 -12.22 -7.51
N GLY A 296 5.14 -13.14 -6.90
CA GLY A 296 6.14 -12.80 -5.90
C GLY A 296 7.24 -11.86 -6.40
N SER A 297 7.52 -11.83 -7.71
CA SER A 297 8.52 -10.95 -8.31
C SER A 297 8.06 -9.49 -8.42
N LEU A 298 6.76 -9.22 -8.33
CA LEU A 298 6.21 -7.87 -8.39
C LEU A 298 6.47 -7.08 -7.10
N TYR A 299 6.58 -7.76 -5.95
CA TYR A 299 6.78 -7.12 -4.66
C TYR A 299 8.20 -6.56 -4.53
N GLY A 300 8.39 -5.31 -4.96
CA GLY A 300 9.68 -4.63 -4.98
C GLY A 300 9.59 -3.16 -4.60
N SER A 301 10.75 -2.49 -4.59
CA SER A 301 10.87 -1.10 -4.15
C SER A 301 9.98 -0.14 -4.93
N ILE A 302 9.71 -0.39 -6.20
CA ILE A 302 8.84 0.47 -7.01
C ILE A 302 7.40 0.45 -6.51
N ILE A 303 6.86 -0.72 -6.16
CA ILE A 303 5.50 -0.84 -5.63
C ILE A 303 5.38 -0.19 -4.23
N TYR A 304 6.37 -0.39 -3.36
CA TYR A 304 6.28 0.08 -1.98
C TYR A 304 6.80 1.50 -1.75
N HIS A 305 7.53 2.09 -2.73
CA HIS A 305 8.12 3.41 -2.56
C HIS A 305 7.73 4.40 -3.67
N LYS A 306 7.89 4.07 -4.96
CA LYS A 306 7.47 4.97 -6.04
C LYS A 306 5.95 5.11 -6.14
N ALA A 307 5.21 4.02 -6.04
CA ALA A 307 3.76 4.06 -6.20
C ALA A 307 3.05 4.90 -5.11
N PRO A 308 3.44 4.89 -3.81
CA PRO A 308 2.95 5.85 -2.83
C PRO A 308 3.24 7.31 -3.18
N ILE A 309 4.42 7.62 -3.76
CA ILE A 309 4.75 8.98 -4.23
C ILE A 309 3.77 9.38 -5.33
N VAL A 310 3.56 8.52 -6.32
CA VAL A 310 2.62 8.77 -7.43
C VAL A 310 1.18 8.96 -6.93
N MET A 311 0.77 8.23 -5.88
CA MET A 311 -0.55 8.42 -5.26
C MET A 311 -0.69 9.79 -4.60
N ARG A 312 0.33 10.30 -3.90
CA ARG A 312 0.35 11.67 -3.38
C ARG A 312 0.34 12.71 -4.50
N MET A 313 1.05 12.45 -5.60
CA MET A 313 1.01 13.33 -6.77
C MET A 313 -0.39 13.34 -7.44
N LEU A 314 -1.09 12.21 -7.44
CA LEU A 314 -2.48 12.14 -7.91
C LEU A 314 -3.40 13.00 -7.03
N GLU A 315 -3.26 12.91 -5.71
CA GLU A 315 -4.02 13.76 -4.80
C GLU A 315 -3.72 15.25 -5.00
N GLN A 316 -2.45 15.61 -5.16
CA GLN A 316 -2.05 17.00 -5.42
C GLN A 316 -2.68 17.51 -6.72
N LYS A 317 -2.66 16.69 -7.78
CA LYS A 317 -3.21 17.04 -9.11
C LYS A 317 -4.73 17.17 -9.12
N THR A 318 -5.43 16.24 -8.46
CA THR A 318 -6.90 16.23 -8.47
C THR A 318 -7.52 17.08 -7.36
N GLY A 319 -6.78 17.29 -6.29
CA GLY A 319 -7.25 17.86 -5.04
C GLY A 319 -7.89 16.81 -4.11
N GLU A 320 -7.69 16.99 -2.80
CA GLU A 320 -8.11 16.04 -1.77
C GLU A 320 -9.61 15.68 -1.85
N SER A 321 -10.48 16.70 -2.00
CA SER A 321 -11.94 16.49 -2.07
C SER A 321 -12.38 15.70 -3.30
N ALA A 322 -11.75 15.95 -4.47
CA ALA A 322 -12.07 15.23 -5.69
C ALA A 322 -11.58 13.79 -5.63
N LEU A 323 -10.36 13.56 -5.11
CA LEU A 323 -9.84 12.21 -4.89
C LEU A 323 -10.74 11.43 -3.91
N GLN A 324 -11.14 12.02 -2.78
CA GLN A 324 -12.03 11.36 -1.82
C GLN A 324 -13.35 10.94 -2.46
N LYS A 325 -14.01 11.85 -3.21
CA LYS A 325 -15.25 11.53 -3.93
C LYS A 325 -15.05 10.44 -4.99
N GLY A 326 -13.93 10.49 -5.71
CA GLY A 326 -13.56 9.44 -6.68
C GLY A 326 -13.40 8.08 -6.02
N LEU A 327 -12.72 8.02 -4.88
CA LEU A 327 -12.56 6.78 -4.10
C LEU A 327 -13.89 6.26 -3.53
N GLN A 328 -14.78 7.15 -3.07
CA GLN A 328 -16.14 6.77 -2.64
C GLN A 328 -16.95 6.16 -3.80
N GLN A 329 -16.87 6.77 -4.98
CA GLN A 329 -17.54 6.26 -6.18
C GLN A 329 -16.94 4.92 -6.64
N TYR A 330 -15.61 4.80 -6.67
CA TYR A 330 -14.87 3.57 -6.99
C TYR A 330 -15.32 2.40 -6.09
N LEU A 331 -15.35 2.62 -4.78
CA LEU A 331 -15.76 1.61 -3.81
C LEU A 331 -17.22 1.23 -3.93
N SER A 332 -18.12 2.21 -4.09
CA SER A 332 -19.57 1.96 -4.13
C SER A 332 -20.00 1.25 -5.42
N GLN A 333 -19.39 1.58 -6.56
CA GLN A 333 -19.70 0.96 -7.84
C GLN A 333 -19.21 -0.48 -7.96
N ASN A 334 -18.12 -0.82 -7.27
CA ASN A 334 -17.44 -2.09 -7.40
C ASN A 334 -17.51 -2.96 -6.13
N ALA A 335 -18.41 -2.65 -5.19
CA ALA A 335 -18.53 -3.35 -3.92
C ALA A 335 -18.69 -4.86 -4.09
N TYR A 336 -17.80 -5.63 -3.44
CA TYR A 336 -17.65 -7.09 -3.51
C TYR A 336 -17.30 -7.63 -4.92
N GLY A 337 -16.94 -6.73 -5.83
CA GLY A 337 -16.44 -7.01 -7.17
C GLY A 337 -14.95 -6.74 -7.32
N ASN A 338 -14.55 -6.51 -8.58
CA ASN A 338 -13.19 -6.23 -8.96
C ASN A 338 -13.11 -4.90 -9.72
N ALA A 339 -12.10 -4.11 -9.42
CA ALA A 339 -11.75 -2.90 -10.17
C ALA A 339 -10.26 -2.60 -10.00
N GLY A 340 -9.67 -1.98 -11.00
CA GLY A 340 -8.26 -1.64 -11.05
C GLY A 340 -8.00 -0.14 -11.09
N TRP A 341 -6.77 0.20 -11.41
CA TRP A 341 -6.33 1.57 -11.51
C TRP A 341 -7.05 2.36 -12.61
N GLN A 342 -7.31 1.73 -13.76
CA GLN A 342 -7.95 2.41 -14.89
C GLN A 342 -9.39 2.82 -14.59
N GLU A 343 -10.13 2.04 -13.80
CA GLU A 343 -11.46 2.40 -13.33
C GLU A 343 -11.42 3.66 -12.45
N LEU A 344 -10.45 3.74 -11.52
CA LEU A 344 -10.28 4.93 -10.70
C LEU A 344 -9.93 6.17 -11.55
N ILE A 345 -8.97 6.03 -12.45
CA ILE A 345 -8.56 7.13 -13.35
C ILE A 345 -9.74 7.57 -14.23
N GLY A 346 -10.54 6.64 -14.74
CA GLY A 346 -11.76 6.94 -15.50
C GLY A 346 -12.77 7.76 -14.68
N ILE A 347 -13.01 7.37 -13.41
CA ILE A 347 -13.90 8.09 -12.49
C ILE A 347 -13.38 9.51 -12.25
N LEU A 348 -12.11 9.65 -11.91
CA LEU A 348 -11.49 10.95 -11.60
C LEU A 348 -11.44 11.88 -12.82
N ASN A 349 -11.20 11.34 -14.01
CA ASN A 349 -11.12 12.11 -15.25
C ASN A 349 -12.44 12.81 -15.62
N THR A 350 -13.58 12.27 -15.20
CA THR A 350 -14.89 12.90 -15.45
C THR A 350 -15.06 14.25 -14.75
N ALA A 351 -14.31 14.49 -13.69
CA ALA A 351 -14.37 15.70 -12.86
C ALA A 351 -13.21 16.68 -13.12
N GLN A 352 -12.29 16.36 -14.04
CA GLN A 352 -11.08 17.14 -14.33
C GLN A 352 -11.13 17.75 -15.73
N THR A 353 -10.40 18.86 -15.91
CA THR A 353 -10.18 19.49 -17.21
C THR A 353 -8.92 18.97 -17.92
N ASP A 354 -8.01 18.36 -17.18
CA ASP A 354 -6.74 17.81 -17.65
C ASP A 354 -6.88 16.36 -18.13
N ASP A 355 -5.97 15.94 -19.02
CA ASP A 355 -5.89 14.57 -19.49
C ASP A 355 -5.25 13.66 -18.42
N LEU A 356 -6.06 13.23 -17.46
CA LEU A 356 -5.62 12.38 -16.37
C LEU A 356 -5.17 10.97 -16.85
N PRO A 357 -5.78 10.35 -17.86
CA PRO A 357 -5.27 9.11 -18.45
C PRO A 357 -3.84 9.24 -18.99
N ARG A 358 -3.49 10.33 -19.65
CA ARG A 358 -2.14 10.58 -20.14
C ARG A 358 -1.14 10.76 -18.99
N TRP A 359 -1.52 11.52 -17.96
CA TRP A 359 -0.73 11.66 -16.74
C TRP A 359 -0.47 10.30 -16.09
N SER A 360 -1.51 9.51 -15.94
CA SER A 360 -1.46 8.16 -15.37
C SER A 360 -0.53 7.23 -16.17
N ALA A 361 -0.62 7.23 -17.50
CA ALA A 361 0.23 6.42 -18.35
C ALA A 361 1.72 6.73 -18.12
N SER A 362 2.07 8.03 -18.04
CA SER A 362 3.46 8.45 -17.81
C SER A 362 4.01 7.97 -16.45
N TRP A 363 3.20 8.05 -15.40
CA TRP A 363 3.68 7.75 -14.05
C TRP A 363 3.56 6.29 -13.65
N VAL A 364 2.57 5.56 -14.19
CA VAL A 364 2.29 4.18 -13.78
C VAL A 364 2.83 3.16 -14.79
N GLN A 365 2.78 3.46 -16.10
CA GLN A 365 3.13 2.49 -17.15
C GLN A 365 4.57 2.66 -17.68
N GLU A 366 5.22 3.80 -17.37
CA GLU A 366 6.58 4.07 -17.82
C GLU A 366 7.60 3.86 -16.69
N ALA A 367 8.73 3.27 -17.07
CA ALA A 367 9.86 3.05 -16.16
C ALA A 367 10.76 4.29 -16.07
N GLY A 368 11.43 4.48 -14.93
CA GLY A 368 12.39 5.55 -14.72
C GLY A 368 11.75 6.84 -14.20
N ARG A 369 12.51 7.92 -14.23
CA ARG A 369 12.16 9.24 -13.70
C ARG A 369 12.64 10.34 -14.66
N PRO A 370 12.01 11.52 -14.69
CA PRO A 370 12.51 12.64 -15.49
C PRO A 370 13.81 13.19 -14.90
N HIS A 371 14.67 13.74 -15.76
CA HIS A 371 15.78 14.59 -15.38
C HIS A 371 15.34 16.04 -15.53
N LEU A 372 15.34 16.80 -14.46
CA LEU A 372 14.90 18.18 -14.37
C LEU A 372 16.11 19.10 -14.31
N LYS A 373 16.19 20.04 -15.24
CA LYS A 373 17.29 21.00 -15.34
C LYS A 373 16.74 22.42 -15.40
N THR A 374 17.43 23.34 -14.72
CA THR A 374 17.13 24.79 -14.78
C THR A 374 18.19 25.56 -15.50
N THR A 375 17.77 26.59 -16.24
CA THR A 375 18.68 27.60 -16.82
C THR A 375 18.13 28.98 -16.51
N VAL A 376 18.99 29.87 -16.01
CA VAL A 376 18.65 31.27 -15.70
C VAL A 376 19.23 32.18 -16.76
N ASP A 377 18.42 33.12 -17.24
CA ASP A 377 18.83 34.16 -18.14
C ASP A 377 18.25 35.51 -17.64
N GLU A 378 19.11 36.31 -17.03
CA GLU A 378 18.76 37.57 -16.34
C GLU A 378 17.60 37.39 -15.32
N LYS A 379 16.37 37.79 -15.72
CA LYS A 379 15.16 37.70 -14.90
C LYS A 379 14.29 36.49 -15.21
N ASN A 380 14.67 35.71 -16.19
CA ASN A 380 13.87 34.60 -16.67
C ASN A 380 14.48 33.27 -16.25
N MET A 381 13.67 32.25 -16.16
CA MET A 381 14.11 30.88 -15.90
C MET A 381 13.46 29.93 -16.89
N VAL A 382 14.22 28.97 -17.32
CA VAL A 382 13.75 27.85 -18.12
C VAL A 382 13.91 26.57 -17.30
N ILE A 383 12.84 25.78 -17.24
CA ILE A 383 12.84 24.44 -16.67
C ILE A 383 12.69 23.46 -17.82
N GLU A 384 13.62 22.53 -17.95
CA GLU A 384 13.58 21.47 -18.95
C GLU A 384 13.46 20.12 -18.25
N GLN A 385 12.59 19.24 -18.76
CA GLN A 385 12.61 17.84 -18.39
C GLN A 385 13.14 17.00 -19.56
N LEU A 386 14.13 16.19 -19.26
CA LEU A 386 14.79 15.29 -20.19
C LEU A 386 14.39 13.85 -19.85
N ASP A 387 14.16 13.05 -20.89
CA ASP A 387 13.95 11.61 -20.75
C ASP A 387 15.31 10.89 -20.72
N PRO A 388 15.72 10.26 -19.62
CA PRO A 388 17.04 9.60 -19.53
C PRO A 388 17.18 8.40 -20.48
N PHE A 389 16.06 7.90 -21.05
CA PHE A 389 16.06 6.79 -22.02
C PHE A 389 15.90 7.25 -23.46
N GLU A 390 15.96 8.57 -23.74
CA GLU A 390 15.88 9.19 -25.07
C GLU A 390 14.61 8.82 -25.87
N LYS A 391 13.49 8.50 -25.18
CA LYS A 391 12.20 8.14 -25.78
C LYS A 391 11.26 9.34 -25.94
N ASN A 392 11.68 10.55 -25.60
CA ASN A 392 10.88 11.77 -25.60
C ASN A 392 9.60 11.67 -24.75
N ARG A 393 9.64 10.93 -23.64
CA ARG A 393 8.54 10.81 -22.70
C ARG A 393 8.42 12.09 -21.87
N LEU A 394 7.21 12.33 -21.41
CA LEU A 394 6.87 13.48 -20.57
C LEU A 394 6.28 12.97 -19.26
N TRP A 395 6.76 13.46 -18.13
CA TRP A 395 6.21 13.22 -16.81
C TRP A 395 5.62 14.50 -16.22
N PRO A 396 4.33 14.78 -16.45
CA PRO A 396 3.69 15.99 -15.94
C PRO A 396 3.61 15.96 -14.41
N GLN A 397 4.05 17.05 -13.76
CA GLN A 397 4.01 17.18 -12.31
C GLN A 397 3.99 18.63 -11.85
N GLU A 398 3.64 18.84 -10.58
CA GLU A 398 3.77 20.11 -9.91
C GLU A 398 5.16 20.24 -9.28
N LEU A 399 5.82 21.36 -9.52
CA LEU A 399 7.11 21.68 -8.93
C LEU A 399 6.95 22.72 -7.83
N ASP A 400 7.64 22.54 -6.73
CA ASP A 400 7.68 23.49 -5.62
C ASP A 400 8.95 24.32 -5.68
N LEU A 401 8.99 25.28 -6.62
CA LEU A 401 10.10 26.19 -6.82
C LEU A 401 10.30 27.07 -5.59
N ALA A 402 11.53 27.11 -5.10
CA ALA A 402 11.99 28.14 -4.16
C ALA A 402 13.32 28.75 -4.66
N PHE A 403 13.55 30.01 -4.37
CA PHE A 403 14.82 30.70 -4.66
C PHE A 403 15.07 31.80 -3.64
N SER A 404 16.32 32.19 -3.48
CA SER A 404 16.71 33.30 -2.60
C SER A 404 17.32 34.44 -3.40
N GLU A 405 16.83 35.67 -3.13
CA GLU A 405 17.40 36.93 -3.60
C GLU A 405 17.59 37.90 -2.43
N ASN A 406 18.81 38.37 -2.21
CA ASN A 406 19.16 39.27 -1.12
C ASN A 406 18.72 38.76 0.27
N GLY A 407 18.87 37.47 0.51
CA GLY A 407 18.48 36.78 1.74
C GLY A 407 16.96 36.56 1.90
N LYS A 408 16.15 36.94 0.91
CA LYS A 408 14.69 36.72 0.93
C LYS A 408 14.33 35.49 0.09
N ILE A 409 13.67 34.52 0.72
CA ILE A 409 13.18 33.32 0.05
C ILE A 409 11.80 33.59 -0.57
N THR A 410 11.67 33.30 -1.84
CA THR A 410 10.40 33.31 -2.60
C THR A 410 10.05 31.87 -2.95
N ARG A 411 8.75 31.51 -2.86
CA ARG A 411 8.22 30.18 -3.21
C ARG A 411 7.10 30.32 -4.22
N GLN A 412 7.08 29.42 -5.22
CA GLN A 412 6.06 29.38 -6.27
C GLN A 412 5.79 27.93 -6.70
N ASN A 413 4.52 27.58 -6.94
CA ASN A 413 4.17 26.32 -7.57
C ASN A 413 4.18 26.48 -9.09
N ILE A 414 4.77 25.53 -9.80
CA ILE A 414 4.90 25.51 -11.25
C ILE A 414 4.33 24.19 -11.77
N ALA A 415 3.33 24.26 -12.64
CA ALA A 415 2.82 23.08 -13.34
C ALA A 415 3.73 22.76 -14.55
N LEU A 416 4.50 21.68 -14.46
CA LEU A 416 5.35 21.22 -15.56
C LEU A 416 4.57 20.23 -16.43
N ASN A 417 3.93 20.73 -17.49
CA ASN A 417 3.10 19.93 -18.40
C ASN A 417 3.72 19.80 -19.81
N SER A 418 4.95 20.28 -20.00
CA SER A 418 5.69 20.28 -21.27
C SER A 418 7.15 19.86 -21.05
N ILE A 419 7.87 19.56 -22.13
CA ILE A 419 9.30 19.26 -22.07
C ILE A 419 10.09 20.49 -21.61
N LYS A 420 9.60 21.67 -21.91
CA LYS A 420 10.24 22.95 -21.59
C LYS A 420 9.21 23.93 -21.11
N GLU A 421 9.42 24.53 -19.94
CA GLU A 421 8.61 25.59 -19.37
C GLU A 421 9.43 26.87 -19.24
N GLU A 422 8.94 27.99 -19.76
CA GLU A 422 9.61 29.29 -19.73
C GLU A 422 8.90 30.23 -18.76
N LEU A 423 9.57 30.59 -17.68
CA LEU A 423 9.09 31.51 -16.68
C LEU A 423 9.72 32.88 -16.86
N LYS A 424 8.89 33.89 -17.11
CA LYS A 424 9.35 35.26 -17.36
C LYS A 424 9.26 36.11 -16.10
N ASN A 425 10.28 36.98 -15.88
CA ASN A 425 10.33 37.93 -14.76
C ASN A 425 10.20 37.24 -13.38
N VAL A 426 10.80 36.08 -13.23
CA VAL A 426 10.82 35.32 -11.96
C VAL A 426 11.65 36.07 -10.92
N PHE A 427 12.78 36.63 -11.32
CA PHE A 427 13.73 37.33 -10.48
C PHE A 427 13.54 38.83 -10.54
N SER A 428 13.72 39.51 -9.39
CA SER A 428 13.49 40.96 -9.28
C SER A 428 14.64 41.83 -9.80
N GLY A 429 15.84 41.28 -9.88
CA GLY A 429 17.00 42.00 -10.47
C GLY A 429 18.33 41.56 -9.87
N GLY A 430 18.88 40.51 -10.41
CA GLY A 430 20.16 39.93 -10.03
C GLY A 430 20.11 38.40 -10.13
N ASN A 431 21.27 37.78 -10.10
CA ASN A 431 21.28 36.32 -9.99
C ASN A 431 20.84 35.88 -8.59
N PRO A 432 19.93 34.92 -8.47
CA PRO A 432 19.55 34.35 -7.18
C PRO A 432 20.75 33.68 -6.49
N GLU A 433 20.75 33.69 -5.17
CA GLU A 433 21.78 33.02 -4.36
C GLU A 433 21.68 31.51 -4.52
N TRP A 434 20.48 31.00 -4.69
CA TRP A 434 20.18 29.61 -5.01
C TRP A 434 18.77 29.47 -5.61
N ILE A 435 18.56 28.40 -6.36
CA ILE A 435 17.28 27.98 -6.92
C ILE A 435 17.06 26.51 -6.59
N TYR A 436 15.83 26.14 -6.23
CA TYR A 436 15.50 24.77 -5.90
C TYR A 436 14.08 24.40 -6.32
N LEU A 437 13.93 23.32 -7.11
CA LEU A 437 12.63 22.91 -7.69
C LEU A 437 11.79 22.04 -6.74
N ASN A 438 12.36 21.51 -5.66
CA ASN A 438 11.73 20.53 -4.80
C ASN A 438 11.68 20.99 -3.33
N SER A 439 11.28 22.24 -3.10
CA SER A 439 11.37 22.86 -1.76
C SER A 439 10.41 22.27 -0.73
N LYS A 440 9.42 21.49 -1.14
CA LYS A 440 8.49 20.75 -0.26
C LYS A 440 8.69 19.23 -0.31
N GLY A 441 9.74 18.73 -0.98
CA GLY A 441 10.02 17.31 -1.05
C GLY A 441 8.93 16.47 -1.75
N LYS A 442 8.22 17.04 -2.74
CA LYS A 442 7.11 16.40 -3.43
C LYS A 442 7.37 16.09 -4.90
N VAL A 443 8.44 16.66 -5.46
CA VAL A 443 8.86 16.43 -6.84
C VAL A 443 9.50 15.05 -6.97
N TYR A 444 9.12 14.28 -7.97
CA TYR A 444 9.77 13.02 -8.29
C TYR A 444 10.54 13.12 -9.60
N GLY A 445 11.86 13.02 -9.51
CA GLY A 445 12.78 13.12 -10.63
C GLY A 445 14.21 13.34 -10.18
N PHE A 446 15.14 13.30 -11.11
CA PHE A 446 16.49 13.76 -10.86
C PHE A 446 16.51 15.30 -11.03
N VAL A 447 16.66 16.05 -9.96
CA VAL A 447 16.81 17.50 -9.97
C VAL A 447 18.29 17.83 -10.12
N GLU A 448 18.73 18.22 -11.33
CA GLU A 448 20.09 18.71 -11.55
C GLU A 448 20.21 20.11 -10.94
N LEU A 449 21.00 20.24 -9.90
CA LEU A 449 21.27 21.52 -9.23
C LEU A 449 22.30 22.31 -10.05
N ASP A 450 22.06 23.61 -10.22
CA ASP A 450 23.07 24.49 -10.80
C ASP A 450 24.24 24.72 -9.86
N SER A 451 25.40 25.12 -10.38
CA SER A 451 26.63 25.25 -9.61
C SER A 451 26.54 26.29 -8.47
N THR A 452 25.76 27.36 -8.65
CA THR A 452 25.53 28.38 -7.61
C THR A 452 24.74 27.81 -6.46
N SER A 453 23.66 27.08 -6.75
CA SER A 453 22.81 26.42 -5.77
C SER A 453 23.58 25.31 -5.00
N VAL A 454 24.37 24.48 -5.72
CA VAL A 454 25.25 23.48 -5.09
C VAL A 454 26.20 24.15 -4.11
N HIS A 455 26.93 25.18 -4.56
CA HIS A 455 27.89 25.89 -3.71
C HIS A 455 27.21 26.51 -2.47
N TYR A 456 26.05 27.12 -2.66
CA TYR A 456 25.29 27.69 -1.54
C TYR A 456 24.87 26.61 -0.52
N PHE A 457 24.26 25.54 -0.98
CA PHE A 457 23.76 24.49 -0.09
C PHE A 457 24.88 23.77 0.67
N LEU A 458 26.01 23.49 0.04
CA LEU A 458 27.14 22.86 0.71
C LEU A 458 27.74 23.78 1.82
N ASN A 459 27.81 25.08 1.58
CA ASN A 459 28.40 26.03 2.57
C ASN A 459 27.40 26.50 3.64
N HIS A 460 26.09 26.43 3.38
CA HIS A 460 25.06 26.96 4.26
C HIS A 460 24.03 25.91 4.70
N PHE A 461 24.31 24.62 4.54
CA PHE A 461 23.40 23.50 4.84
C PHE A 461 22.88 23.58 6.28
N SER A 462 23.77 23.84 7.24
CA SER A 462 23.41 23.95 8.67
C SER A 462 22.51 25.13 9.01
N SER A 463 22.45 26.16 8.15
CA SER A 463 21.60 27.34 8.33
C SER A 463 20.17 27.18 7.79
N LEU A 464 19.91 26.09 7.06
CA LEU A 464 18.55 25.74 6.63
C LEU A 464 17.71 25.31 7.83
N THR A 465 16.78 26.14 8.24
CA THR A 465 15.95 25.92 9.44
C THR A 465 14.72 25.06 9.20
N ASP A 466 14.29 24.92 7.95
CA ASP A 466 13.17 24.07 7.53
C ASP A 466 13.69 22.64 7.34
N ASP A 467 13.29 21.71 8.21
CA ASP A 467 13.79 20.33 8.20
C ASP A 467 13.39 19.57 6.93
N LEU A 468 12.21 19.84 6.36
CA LEU A 468 11.77 19.22 5.12
C LEU A 468 12.60 19.72 3.92
N LEU A 469 12.81 21.03 3.83
CA LEU A 469 13.68 21.61 2.81
C LEU A 469 15.11 21.04 2.93
N ARG A 470 15.65 20.98 4.14
CA ARG A 470 16.99 20.46 4.39
C ARG A 470 17.12 19.01 3.98
N ALA A 471 16.15 18.16 4.32
CA ALA A 471 16.15 16.76 3.90
C ALA A 471 16.01 16.60 2.38
N SER A 472 15.14 17.39 1.75
CA SER A 472 14.96 17.38 0.30
C SER A 472 16.24 17.80 -0.43
N VAL A 473 16.89 18.88 0.02
CA VAL A 473 18.20 19.33 -0.52
C VAL A 473 19.27 18.24 -0.36
N LEU A 474 19.33 17.57 0.79
CA LEU A 474 20.30 16.49 1.02
C LEU A 474 20.06 15.31 0.06
N THR A 475 18.80 14.91 -0.13
CA THR A 475 18.43 13.86 -1.08
C THR A 475 18.89 14.23 -2.50
N ASP A 476 18.61 15.45 -2.96
CA ASP A 476 18.97 15.86 -4.32
C ASP A 476 20.48 16.11 -4.48
N LEU A 477 21.20 16.61 -3.46
CA LEU A 477 22.68 16.66 -3.48
C LEU A 477 23.28 15.26 -3.61
N THR A 478 22.72 14.28 -2.89
CA THR A 478 23.16 12.87 -2.96
C THR A 478 22.90 12.30 -4.36
N GLU A 479 21.74 12.60 -4.96
CA GLU A 479 21.43 12.18 -6.33
C GLU A 479 22.38 12.86 -7.36
N ASN A 480 22.72 14.15 -7.18
CA ASN A 480 23.70 14.83 -8.03
C ASN A 480 25.09 14.18 -7.92
N LEU A 481 25.48 13.69 -6.74
CA LEU A 481 26.69 12.90 -6.58
C LEU A 481 26.63 11.58 -7.35
N TYR A 482 25.53 10.82 -7.24
CA TYR A 482 25.36 9.55 -7.96
C TYR A 482 25.31 9.71 -9.48
N GLU A 483 24.77 10.81 -9.97
CA GLU A 483 24.69 11.15 -11.40
C GLU A 483 25.96 11.86 -11.92
N ASN A 484 27.04 11.92 -11.12
CA ASN A 484 28.32 12.55 -11.45
C ASN A 484 28.23 14.05 -11.81
N LYS A 485 27.27 14.77 -11.23
CA LYS A 485 27.10 16.21 -11.34
C LYS A 485 27.78 16.98 -10.21
N LEU A 486 28.11 16.25 -9.14
CA LEU A 486 28.82 16.73 -7.97
C LEU A 486 29.97 15.76 -7.67
N ASN A 487 31.14 16.27 -7.37
CA ASN A 487 32.23 15.38 -7.02
C ASN A 487 32.29 15.07 -5.51
N THR A 488 32.83 13.91 -5.16
CA THR A 488 32.89 13.43 -3.78
C THR A 488 33.63 14.38 -2.83
N THR A 489 34.67 15.06 -3.29
CA THR A 489 35.45 15.97 -2.45
C THR A 489 34.68 17.24 -2.10
N GLU A 490 33.78 17.69 -2.98
CA GLU A 490 32.90 18.85 -2.71
C GLU A 490 31.75 18.48 -1.80
N TYR A 491 31.26 17.23 -1.90
CA TYR A 491 30.13 16.74 -1.11
C TYR A 491 30.52 16.45 0.36
N LEU A 492 31.72 15.96 0.63
CA LEU A 492 32.23 15.63 1.98
C LEU A 492 32.76 16.88 2.72
#